data_7feb8bb889fca2a9fe5565eda61fd103
#
_entry.id   7feb8bb889fca2a9fe5565eda61fd103
#
_cell.length_a   1.000
_cell.length_b   1.000
_cell.length_c   1.000
_cell.angle_alpha   90.00
_cell.angle_beta   90.00
_cell.angle_gamma   90.00
#
_symmetry.space_group_name_H-M   'P 1'
#
loop_
_entity.id
_entity.type
_entity.pdbx_description
1 polymer ?
#
loop_
_entity_poly.entity_id
_entity_poly.type
_entity_poly.pdbx_seq_one_letter_code
_entity_poly.pdbx_strand_id
1 'polypeptide(L)'
;MGSATTQALAASTDALAAASGLTLDSAAELFAAARAIGDSAQLSGALADPAAPAQARTALVAAVFSGASAPVRTLLTAVVSERWSSASDLIDGVEELAIRATAISSAKDDVAGELFGFSRIVAANPELELALGSRLGDDAAKGALVEKLLGTSASPATVLIASSLARQPRERRVRQLLSRAIDIVSAQDGRTVATVYTAAPIAVAQETRLRDALASRYGGEISINQVIDPTVVGGLRVQIADDVIDGSISARLADLRQKLAS
;
A
#
# COMPACT_ATOMS: atom_id res chain seq x y z
N MET A 1 7.99 2.43 12.69
CA MET A 1 9.25 2.48 11.89
C MET A 1 10.33 3.18 12.70
N GLY A 2 11.59 2.69 12.67
CA GLY A 2 12.73 3.37 13.28
C GLY A 2 13.16 4.58 12.45
N SER A 3 13.88 5.54 13.08
CA SER A 3 14.37 6.75 12.37
C SER A 3 15.23 6.44 11.15
N ALA A 4 16.07 5.38 11.22
CA ALA A 4 16.90 4.94 10.10
C ALA A 4 16.03 4.48 8.91
N THR A 5 15.00 3.68 9.15
CA THR A 5 14.04 3.24 8.12
C THR A 5 13.33 4.42 7.46
N THR A 6 12.91 5.43 8.23
CA THR A 6 12.24 6.62 7.68
C THR A 6 13.17 7.39 6.74
N GLN A 7 14.44 7.56 7.12
CA GLN A 7 15.43 8.23 6.27
C GLN A 7 15.77 7.41 5.02
N ALA A 8 15.97 6.10 5.18
CA ALA A 8 16.24 5.18 4.07
C ALA A 8 15.09 5.17 3.05
N LEU A 9 13.84 5.14 3.53
CA LEU A 9 12.67 5.17 2.67
C LEU A 9 12.55 6.50 1.91
N ALA A 10 12.80 7.64 2.58
CA ALA A 10 12.80 8.94 1.92
C ALA A 10 13.85 9.00 0.80
N ALA A 11 15.10 8.65 1.10
CA ALA A 11 16.19 8.63 0.10
C ALA A 11 15.88 7.66 -1.07
N SER A 12 15.29 6.49 -0.78
CA SER A 12 14.89 5.53 -1.80
C SER A 12 13.74 6.05 -2.67
N THR A 13 12.80 6.80 -2.09
CA THR A 13 11.70 7.44 -2.82
C THR A 13 12.22 8.58 -3.71
N ASP A 14 13.20 9.35 -3.24
CA ASP A 14 13.86 10.38 -4.05
C ASP A 14 14.61 9.75 -5.24
N ALA A 15 15.28 8.62 -5.02
CA ALA A 15 15.94 7.87 -6.09
C ALA A 15 14.91 7.34 -7.13
N LEU A 16 13.74 6.90 -6.67
CA LEU A 16 12.64 6.48 -7.55
C LEU A 16 12.11 7.66 -8.38
N ALA A 17 11.93 8.82 -7.76
CA ALA A 17 11.46 10.04 -8.45
C ALA A 17 12.44 10.53 -9.52
N ALA A 18 13.75 10.33 -9.30
CA ALA A 18 14.79 10.65 -10.27
C ALA A 18 14.95 9.59 -11.37
N ALA A 19 14.38 8.39 -11.20
CA ALA A 19 14.50 7.31 -12.15
C ALA A 19 13.68 7.59 -13.41
N SER A 20 14.23 7.26 -14.57
CA SER A 20 13.56 7.36 -15.87
C SER A 20 13.34 5.97 -16.47
N GLY A 21 12.32 5.87 -17.34
CA GLY A 21 12.04 4.63 -18.07
C GLY A 21 11.45 3.50 -17.20
N LEU A 22 10.80 3.86 -16.10
CA LEU A 22 10.05 2.91 -15.29
C LEU A 22 8.82 2.42 -16.06
N THR A 23 8.65 1.12 -16.08
CA THR A 23 7.53 0.42 -16.74
C THR A 23 6.85 -0.50 -15.72
N LEU A 24 5.70 -1.04 -16.10
CA LEU A 24 5.02 -2.05 -15.29
C LEU A 24 5.90 -3.30 -15.10
N ASP A 25 6.71 -3.66 -16.10
CA ASP A 25 7.68 -4.76 -16.00
C ASP A 25 8.77 -4.45 -14.96
N SER A 26 9.27 -3.21 -14.91
CA SER A 26 10.23 -2.78 -13.88
C SER A 26 9.62 -2.89 -12.48
N ALA A 27 8.35 -2.53 -12.32
CA ALA A 27 7.64 -2.69 -11.04
C ALA A 27 7.47 -4.18 -10.67
N ALA A 28 7.16 -5.05 -11.63
CA ALA A 28 7.09 -6.49 -11.43
C ALA A 28 8.44 -7.08 -11.01
N GLU A 29 9.55 -6.62 -11.61
CA GLU A 29 10.90 -6.99 -11.20
C GLU A 29 11.22 -6.55 -9.76
N LEU A 30 10.78 -5.36 -9.33
CA LEU A 30 10.95 -4.89 -7.94
C LEU A 30 10.16 -5.77 -6.96
N PHE A 31 8.92 -6.15 -7.27
CA PHE A 31 8.18 -7.12 -6.47
C PHE A 31 8.87 -8.48 -6.42
N ALA A 32 9.43 -8.95 -7.53
CA ALA A 32 10.20 -10.18 -7.57
C ALA A 32 11.48 -10.09 -6.72
N ALA A 33 12.17 -8.94 -6.73
CA ALA A 33 13.33 -8.69 -5.90
C ALA A 33 12.94 -8.66 -4.40
N ALA A 34 11.84 -8.01 -4.02
CA ALA A 34 11.34 -8.01 -2.64
C ALA A 34 11.08 -9.44 -2.15
N ARG A 35 10.47 -10.30 -2.99
CA ARG A 35 10.26 -11.72 -2.67
C ARG A 35 11.60 -12.47 -2.52
N ALA A 36 12.50 -12.36 -3.49
CA ALA A 36 13.78 -13.05 -3.46
C ALA A 36 14.59 -12.67 -2.20
N ILE A 37 14.57 -11.41 -1.80
CA ILE A 37 15.21 -10.94 -0.57
C ILE A 37 14.48 -11.52 0.66
N GLY A 38 13.15 -11.52 0.66
CA GLY A 38 12.33 -11.99 1.77
C GLY A 38 12.41 -13.50 2.00
N ASP A 39 12.55 -14.28 0.93
CA ASP A 39 12.63 -15.74 0.99
C ASP A 39 14.01 -16.25 1.45
N SER A 40 15.03 -15.38 1.49
CA SER A 40 16.38 -15.72 1.94
C SER A 40 16.81 -14.89 3.14
N ALA A 41 16.80 -15.53 4.32
CA ALA A 41 17.29 -14.89 5.56
C ALA A 41 18.77 -14.47 5.45
N GLN A 42 19.58 -15.23 4.69
CA GLN A 42 20.98 -14.89 4.46
C GLN A 42 21.11 -13.64 3.59
N LEU A 43 20.33 -13.55 2.50
CA LEU A 43 20.36 -12.41 1.60
C LEU A 43 19.83 -11.16 2.29
N SER A 44 18.66 -11.24 2.92
CA SER A 44 18.05 -10.10 3.63
C SER A 44 18.95 -9.62 4.77
N GLY A 45 19.53 -10.53 5.54
CA GLY A 45 20.48 -10.21 6.60
C GLY A 45 21.73 -9.51 6.07
N ALA A 46 22.34 -10.01 5.00
CA ALA A 46 23.54 -9.41 4.40
C ALA A 46 23.28 -8.02 3.79
N LEU A 47 22.10 -7.82 3.16
CA LEU A 47 21.72 -6.54 2.55
C LEU A 47 21.34 -5.48 3.60
N ALA A 48 20.81 -5.89 4.76
CA ALA A 48 20.43 -5.01 5.85
C ALA A 48 21.51 -4.86 6.93
N ASP A 49 22.65 -5.53 6.83
CA ASP A 49 23.71 -5.48 7.85
C ASP A 49 24.29 -4.07 7.97
N PRO A 50 24.09 -3.38 9.11
CA PRO A 50 24.61 -2.04 9.32
C PRO A 50 26.13 -2.00 9.49
N ALA A 51 26.78 -3.16 9.75
CA ALA A 51 28.22 -3.26 9.88
C ALA A 51 28.91 -3.49 8.52
N ALA A 52 28.17 -3.99 7.52
CA ALA A 52 28.72 -4.20 6.19
C ALA A 52 28.90 -2.86 5.44
N PRO A 53 30.06 -2.63 4.78
CA PRO A 53 30.24 -1.47 3.92
C PRO A 53 29.17 -1.41 2.83
N ALA A 54 28.69 -0.20 2.49
CA ALA A 54 27.70 -0.02 1.42
C ALA A 54 28.17 -0.64 0.09
N GLN A 55 29.46 -0.53 -0.21
CA GLN A 55 30.05 -1.15 -1.40
C GLN A 55 29.88 -2.67 -1.45
N ALA A 56 29.96 -3.37 -0.31
CA ALA A 56 29.76 -4.82 -0.26
C ALA A 56 28.29 -5.18 -0.52
N ARG A 57 27.34 -4.40 0.06
CA ARG A 57 25.90 -4.59 -0.16
C ARG A 57 25.49 -4.32 -1.61
N THR A 58 26.05 -3.27 -2.24
CA THR A 58 25.77 -2.96 -3.65
C THR A 58 26.41 -3.99 -4.59
N ALA A 59 27.59 -4.52 -4.28
CA ALA A 59 28.19 -5.61 -5.05
C ALA A 59 27.34 -6.89 -4.98
N LEU A 60 26.74 -7.17 -3.81
CA LEU A 60 25.82 -8.30 -3.65
C LEU A 60 24.56 -8.13 -4.52
N VAL A 61 23.97 -6.92 -4.56
CA VAL A 61 22.84 -6.59 -5.46
C VAL A 61 23.24 -6.81 -6.92
N ALA A 62 24.41 -6.33 -7.35
CA ALA A 62 24.88 -6.48 -8.71
C ALA A 62 25.07 -7.96 -9.11
N ALA A 63 25.50 -8.81 -8.18
CA ALA A 63 25.67 -10.24 -8.42
C ALA A 63 24.31 -10.98 -8.48
N VAL A 64 23.45 -10.77 -7.48
CA VAL A 64 22.19 -11.51 -7.32
C VAL A 64 21.15 -11.06 -8.37
N PHE A 65 21.05 -9.76 -8.63
CA PHE A 65 20.08 -9.18 -9.55
C PHE A 65 20.68 -8.76 -10.89
N SER A 66 21.72 -9.47 -11.35
CA SER A 66 22.40 -9.20 -12.63
C SER A 66 21.46 -9.27 -13.84
N GLY A 67 20.41 -10.11 -13.77
CA GLY A 67 19.39 -10.25 -14.83
C GLY A 67 18.28 -9.19 -14.80
N ALA A 68 18.18 -8.37 -13.74
CA ALA A 68 17.16 -7.32 -13.68
C ALA A 68 17.48 -6.15 -14.63
N SER A 69 16.47 -5.40 -14.99
CA SER A 69 16.61 -4.19 -15.83
C SER A 69 17.51 -3.13 -15.18
N ALA A 70 18.11 -2.27 -15.99
CA ALA A 70 19.01 -1.23 -15.48
C ALA A 70 18.36 -0.30 -14.46
N PRO A 71 17.11 0.20 -14.67
CA PRO A 71 16.42 1.02 -13.67
C PRO A 71 16.25 0.30 -12.33
N VAL A 72 15.86 -0.98 -12.36
CA VAL A 72 15.66 -1.79 -11.15
C VAL A 72 16.97 -2.00 -10.39
N ARG A 73 18.07 -2.34 -11.08
CA ARG A 73 19.38 -2.47 -10.44
C ARG A 73 19.82 -1.16 -9.78
N THR A 74 19.61 -0.04 -10.45
CA THR A 74 19.93 1.29 -9.91
C THR A 74 19.14 1.56 -8.63
N LEU A 75 17.83 1.30 -8.63
CA LEU A 75 16.97 1.47 -7.47
C LEU A 75 17.36 0.54 -6.32
N LEU A 76 17.56 -0.74 -6.58
CA LEU A 76 18.01 -1.69 -5.55
C LEU A 76 19.36 -1.28 -4.97
N THR A 77 20.28 -0.76 -5.79
CA THR A 77 21.57 -0.24 -5.33
C THR A 77 21.38 0.96 -4.41
N ALA A 78 20.48 1.90 -4.74
CA ALA A 78 20.15 3.02 -3.88
C ALA A 78 19.57 2.56 -2.54
N VAL A 79 18.60 1.64 -2.56
CA VAL A 79 17.97 1.06 -1.36
C VAL A 79 18.98 0.44 -0.40
N VAL A 80 19.89 -0.41 -0.92
CA VAL A 80 20.87 -1.11 -0.06
C VAL A 80 22.05 -0.23 0.35
N SER A 81 22.21 0.94 -0.26
CA SER A 81 23.19 1.92 0.18
C SER A 81 22.78 2.57 1.48
N GLU A 82 21.48 2.66 1.73
CA GLU A 82 20.92 3.24 2.93
C GLU A 82 21.00 2.29 4.14
N ARG A 83 20.77 2.87 5.34
CA ARG A 83 20.73 2.12 6.58
C ARG A 83 19.29 1.84 7.02
N TRP A 84 18.93 0.59 7.06
CA TRP A 84 17.60 0.14 7.52
C TRP A 84 17.66 -0.32 8.98
N SER A 85 16.55 -0.14 9.72
CA SER A 85 16.49 -0.55 11.13
C SER A 85 16.43 -2.07 11.29
N SER A 86 15.93 -2.79 10.27
CA SER A 86 15.87 -4.26 10.23
C SER A 86 15.84 -4.77 8.79
N ALA A 87 16.09 -6.07 8.62
CA ALA A 87 15.92 -6.75 7.33
C ALA A 87 14.45 -6.70 6.84
N SER A 88 13.49 -6.78 7.76
CA SER A 88 12.07 -6.65 7.40
C SER A 88 11.76 -5.27 6.85
N ASP A 89 12.31 -4.20 7.46
CA ASP A 89 12.10 -2.84 6.99
C ASP A 89 12.69 -2.62 5.59
N LEU A 90 13.84 -3.22 5.29
CA LEU A 90 14.43 -3.19 3.95
C LEU A 90 13.50 -3.85 2.91
N ILE A 91 12.96 -5.03 3.23
CA ILE A 91 12.04 -5.74 2.34
C ILE A 91 10.76 -4.91 2.13
N ASP A 92 10.21 -4.34 3.21
CA ASP A 92 9.03 -3.45 3.15
C ASP A 92 9.31 -2.19 2.32
N GLY A 93 10.54 -1.67 2.37
CA GLY A 93 10.99 -0.55 1.54
C GLY A 93 11.02 -0.90 0.05
N VAL A 94 11.58 -2.05 -0.32
CA VAL A 94 11.58 -2.51 -1.72
C VAL A 94 10.16 -2.77 -2.22
N GLU A 95 9.29 -3.37 -1.39
CA GLU A 95 7.87 -3.58 -1.71
C GLU A 95 7.15 -2.23 -1.93
N GLU A 96 7.41 -1.23 -1.08
CA GLU A 96 6.83 0.11 -1.24
C GLU A 96 7.30 0.78 -2.53
N LEU A 97 8.58 0.68 -2.88
CA LEU A 97 9.09 1.19 -4.17
C LEU A 97 8.44 0.49 -5.37
N ALA A 98 8.17 -0.82 -5.28
CA ALA A 98 7.45 -1.55 -6.33
C ALA A 98 6.02 -1.02 -6.51
N ILE A 99 5.30 -0.73 -5.41
CA ILE A 99 3.95 -0.15 -5.45
C ILE A 99 4.01 1.26 -6.07
N ARG A 100 4.94 2.12 -5.64
CA ARG A 100 5.13 3.47 -6.19
C ARG A 100 5.50 3.44 -7.67
N ALA A 101 6.42 2.56 -8.08
CA ALA A 101 6.79 2.37 -9.49
C ALA A 101 5.60 1.93 -10.34
N THR A 102 4.73 1.08 -9.79
CA THR A 102 3.48 0.68 -10.45
C THR A 102 2.56 1.88 -10.66
N ALA A 103 2.34 2.70 -9.63
CA ALA A 103 1.52 3.92 -9.72
C ALA A 103 2.09 4.91 -10.76
N ILE A 104 3.40 5.16 -10.75
CA ILE A 104 4.07 6.04 -11.72
C ILE A 104 3.87 5.54 -13.16
N SER A 105 4.02 4.23 -13.39
CA SER A 105 3.88 3.64 -14.73
C SER A 105 2.44 3.57 -15.24
N SER A 106 1.46 3.78 -14.37
CA SER A 106 0.03 3.63 -14.63
C SER A 106 -0.79 4.84 -14.17
N ALA A 107 -0.23 6.04 -14.29
CA ALA A 107 -0.82 7.30 -13.80
C ALA A 107 -2.22 7.65 -14.40
N LYS A 108 -2.67 6.92 -15.42
CA LYS A 108 -4.00 7.10 -16.05
C LYS A 108 -5.06 6.18 -15.44
N ASP A 109 -4.66 5.16 -14.69
CA ASP A 109 -5.54 4.15 -14.13
C ASP A 109 -5.93 4.56 -12.70
N ASP A 110 -7.15 4.25 -12.28
CA ASP A 110 -7.60 4.45 -10.90
C ASP A 110 -7.19 3.29 -9.99
N VAL A 111 -5.86 3.08 -9.89
CA VAL A 111 -5.29 1.96 -9.14
C VAL A 111 -5.74 1.95 -7.68
N ALA A 112 -5.81 3.11 -7.04
CA ALA A 112 -6.23 3.22 -5.63
C ALA A 112 -7.70 2.82 -5.46
N GLY A 113 -8.60 3.30 -6.33
CA GLY A 113 -10.03 2.95 -6.31
C GLY A 113 -10.27 1.46 -6.61
N GLU A 114 -9.55 0.90 -7.57
CA GLU A 114 -9.63 -0.52 -7.91
C GLU A 114 -9.13 -1.43 -6.77
N LEU A 115 -8.00 -1.08 -6.13
CA LEU A 115 -7.48 -1.78 -4.94
C LEU A 115 -8.48 -1.70 -3.78
N PHE A 116 -9.12 -0.54 -3.59
CA PHE A 116 -10.16 -0.38 -2.58
C PHE A 116 -11.36 -1.28 -2.88
N GLY A 117 -11.83 -1.32 -4.13
CA GLY A 117 -12.87 -2.24 -4.58
C GLY A 117 -12.53 -3.70 -4.25
N PHE A 118 -11.33 -4.14 -4.57
CA PHE A 118 -10.84 -5.48 -4.24
C PHE A 118 -10.78 -5.73 -2.73
N SER A 119 -10.30 -4.76 -1.95
CA SER A 119 -10.29 -4.84 -0.48
C SER A 119 -11.69 -5.05 0.10
N ARG A 120 -12.72 -4.45 -0.50
CA ARG A 120 -14.13 -4.64 -0.13
C ARG A 120 -14.62 -6.06 -0.46
N ILE A 121 -14.21 -6.61 -1.59
CA ILE A 121 -14.52 -8.01 -1.96
C ILE A 121 -13.91 -8.97 -0.94
N VAL A 122 -12.64 -8.77 -0.59
CA VAL A 122 -11.96 -9.60 0.43
C VAL A 122 -12.65 -9.47 1.79
N ALA A 123 -13.03 -8.25 2.21
CA ALA A 123 -13.72 -8.02 3.49
C ALA A 123 -15.11 -8.67 3.56
N ALA A 124 -15.82 -8.74 2.42
CA ALA A 124 -17.13 -9.39 2.32
C ALA A 124 -17.06 -10.94 2.26
N ASN A 125 -15.86 -11.52 2.05
CA ASN A 125 -15.65 -12.93 1.86
C ASN A 125 -14.58 -13.48 2.82
N PRO A 126 -14.93 -13.86 4.06
CA PRO A 126 -13.97 -14.34 5.07
C PRO A 126 -13.15 -15.55 4.62
N GLU A 127 -13.73 -16.43 3.80
CA GLU A 127 -13.02 -17.59 3.24
C GLU A 127 -11.92 -17.16 2.26
N LEU A 128 -12.16 -16.11 1.45
CA LEU A 128 -11.17 -15.54 0.56
C LEU A 128 -10.04 -14.89 1.37
N GLU A 129 -10.37 -14.13 2.42
CA GLU A 129 -9.36 -13.54 3.30
C GLU A 129 -8.48 -14.61 3.93
N LEU A 130 -9.10 -15.70 4.41
CA LEU A 130 -8.38 -16.84 4.99
C LEU A 130 -7.49 -17.54 3.95
N ALA A 131 -8.01 -17.80 2.74
CA ALA A 131 -7.25 -18.45 1.67
C ALA A 131 -6.02 -17.64 1.26
N LEU A 132 -6.18 -16.34 1.05
CA LEU A 132 -5.09 -15.43 0.67
C LEU A 132 -4.08 -15.22 1.81
N GLY A 133 -4.51 -15.22 3.08
CA GLY A 133 -3.65 -15.06 4.26
C GLY A 133 -3.02 -16.35 4.78
N SER A 134 -3.40 -17.51 4.23
CA SER A 134 -2.90 -18.81 4.70
C SER A 134 -1.40 -18.97 4.47
N ARG A 135 -0.69 -19.47 5.48
CA ARG A 135 0.74 -19.85 5.36
C ARG A 135 0.95 -21.19 4.67
N LEU A 136 -0.08 -22.02 4.63
CA LEU A 136 -0.01 -23.38 4.08
C LEU A 136 -0.30 -23.42 2.57
N GLY A 137 -0.78 -22.31 1.99
CA GLY A 137 -1.08 -22.22 0.58
C GLY A 137 0.15 -21.93 -0.27
N ASP A 138 0.17 -22.46 -1.49
CA ASP A 138 1.16 -22.12 -2.50
C ASP A 138 1.04 -20.62 -2.86
N ASP A 139 2.13 -19.88 -2.74
CA ASP A 139 2.18 -18.45 -2.99
C ASP A 139 1.88 -18.10 -4.46
N ALA A 140 2.32 -18.95 -5.40
CA ALA A 140 1.97 -18.79 -6.82
C ALA A 140 0.47 -18.99 -7.06
N ALA A 141 -0.14 -19.96 -6.40
CA ALA A 141 -1.58 -20.21 -6.48
C ALA A 141 -2.41 -19.06 -5.91
N LYS A 142 -1.97 -18.43 -4.82
CA LYS A 142 -2.62 -17.22 -4.26
C LYS A 142 -2.60 -16.06 -5.26
N GLY A 143 -1.43 -15.81 -5.85
CA GLY A 143 -1.29 -14.78 -6.89
C GLY A 143 -2.20 -15.06 -8.09
N ALA A 144 -2.19 -16.29 -8.61
CA ALA A 144 -3.05 -16.70 -9.72
C ALA A 144 -4.55 -16.59 -9.39
N LEU A 145 -4.94 -16.85 -8.14
CA LEU A 145 -6.32 -16.64 -7.68
C LEU A 145 -6.72 -15.17 -7.77
N VAL A 146 -5.86 -14.26 -7.30
CA VAL A 146 -6.10 -12.81 -7.40
C VAL A 146 -6.17 -12.35 -8.85
N GLU A 147 -5.23 -12.80 -9.69
CA GLU A 147 -5.22 -12.51 -11.12
C GLU A 147 -6.53 -12.97 -11.80
N LYS A 148 -7.03 -14.14 -11.44
CA LYS A 148 -8.31 -14.66 -11.96
C LYS A 148 -9.51 -13.87 -11.45
N LEU A 149 -9.52 -13.47 -10.18
CA LEU A 149 -10.62 -12.71 -9.57
C LEU A 149 -10.74 -11.29 -10.14
N LEU A 150 -9.60 -10.63 -10.33
CA LEU A 150 -9.56 -9.29 -10.91
C LEU A 150 -9.73 -9.33 -12.43
N GLY A 151 -9.16 -10.32 -13.10
CA GLY A 151 -9.30 -10.57 -14.53
C GLY A 151 -9.18 -9.32 -15.38
N THR A 152 -10.24 -9.04 -16.17
CA THR A 152 -10.34 -7.84 -17.01
C THR A 152 -11.11 -6.70 -16.33
N SER A 153 -11.51 -6.87 -15.07
CA SER A 153 -12.30 -5.86 -14.33
C SER A 153 -11.42 -4.79 -13.66
N ALA A 154 -10.12 -5.01 -13.60
CA ALA A 154 -9.15 -4.08 -13.03
C ALA A 154 -7.97 -3.86 -14.00
N SER A 155 -7.26 -2.75 -13.81
CA SER A 155 -6.07 -2.43 -14.59
C SER A 155 -4.94 -3.45 -14.35
N PRO A 156 -4.01 -3.64 -15.30
CA PRO A 156 -2.84 -4.49 -15.10
C PRO A 156 -1.99 -4.08 -13.89
N ALA A 157 -1.96 -2.78 -13.56
CA ALA A 157 -1.29 -2.24 -12.39
C ALA A 157 -1.91 -2.74 -11.08
N THR A 158 -3.22 -2.68 -10.96
CA THR A 158 -3.96 -3.19 -9.80
C THR A 158 -3.77 -4.69 -9.64
N VAL A 159 -3.86 -5.44 -10.74
CA VAL A 159 -3.61 -6.89 -10.73
C VAL A 159 -2.19 -7.19 -10.24
N LEU A 160 -1.18 -6.46 -10.74
CA LEU A 160 0.21 -6.64 -10.33
C LEU A 160 0.40 -6.41 -8.82
N ILE A 161 -0.11 -5.29 -8.29
CA ILE A 161 0.02 -4.99 -6.85
C ILE A 161 -0.70 -6.07 -6.03
N ALA A 162 -1.98 -6.30 -6.30
CA ALA A 162 -2.80 -7.19 -5.49
C ALA A 162 -2.29 -8.63 -5.51
N SER A 163 -1.90 -9.16 -6.68
CA SER A 163 -1.35 -10.51 -6.81
C SER A 163 0.01 -10.64 -6.13
N SER A 164 0.88 -9.61 -6.24
CA SER A 164 2.19 -9.62 -5.61
C SER A 164 2.10 -9.62 -4.09
N LEU A 165 1.20 -8.81 -3.51
CA LEU A 165 0.96 -8.78 -2.07
C LEU A 165 0.34 -10.08 -1.54
N ALA A 166 -0.55 -10.71 -2.32
CA ALA A 166 -1.14 -11.99 -1.96
C ALA A 166 -0.14 -13.15 -2.01
N ARG A 167 0.86 -13.10 -2.91
CA ARG A 167 1.94 -14.09 -2.98
C ARG A 167 2.82 -14.12 -1.74
N GLN A 168 3.07 -12.97 -1.12
CA GLN A 168 3.96 -12.87 0.04
C GLN A 168 3.39 -11.98 1.15
N PRO A 169 2.34 -12.42 1.87
CA PRO A 169 1.73 -11.62 2.93
C PRO A 169 2.63 -11.40 4.15
N ARG A 170 3.66 -12.24 4.38
CA ARG A 170 4.63 -12.13 5.48
C ARG A 170 3.96 -11.88 6.85
N GLU A 171 3.00 -12.72 7.22
CA GLU A 171 2.24 -12.66 8.48
C GLU A 171 1.28 -11.45 8.62
N ARG A 172 1.20 -10.59 7.61
CA ARG A 172 0.27 -9.46 7.59
C ARG A 172 -1.09 -9.91 7.03
N ARG A 173 -2.16 -9.31 7.52
CA ARG A 173 -3.50 -9.54 6.96
C ARG A 173 -3.59 -8.91 5.57
N VAL A 174 -4.17 -9.62 4.60
CA VAL A 174 -4.28 -9.15 3.21
C VAL A 174 -4.97 -7.79 3.13
N ARG A 175 -6.03 -7.56 3.92
CA ARG A 175 -6.69 -6.25 3.98
C ARG A 175 -5.77 -5.11 4.47
N GLN A 176 -4.88 -5.38 5.40
CA GLN A 176 -3.89 -4.39 5.86
C GLN A 176 -2.86 -4.08 4.77
N LEU A 177 -2.43 -5.10 4.00
CA LEU A 177 -1.56 -4.91 2.85
C LEU A 177 -2.22 -4.06 1.77
N LEU A 178 -3.48 -4.36 1.44
CA LEU A 178 -4.24 -3.59 0.47
C LEU A 178 -4.47 -2.15 0.94
N SER A 179 -4.81 -1.93 2.21
CA SER A 179 -4.95 -0.58 2.77
C SER A 179 -3.66 0.21 2.65
N ARG A 180 -2.53 -0.38 3.05
CA ARG A 180 -1.21 0.26 2.88
C ARG A 180 -0.89 0.57 1.42
N ALA A 181 -1.20 -0.35 0.49
CA ALA A 181 -0.96 -0.10 -0.93
C ALA A 181 -1.82 1.05 -1.47
N ILE A 182 -3.09 1.15 -1.05
CA ILE A 182 -3.97 2.26 -1.39
C ILE A 182 -3.38 3.59 -0.92
N ASP A 183 -2.89 3.64 0.33
CA ASP A 183 -2.27 4.86 0.90
C ASP A 183 -1.01 5.25 0.11
N ILE A 184 -0.14 4.29 -0.24
CA ILE A 184 1.08 4.52 -1.01
C ILE A 184 0.77 5.03 -2.42
N VAL A 185 -0.17 4.39 -3.13
CA VAL A 185 -0.59 4.81 -4.47
C VAL A 185 -1.19 6.21 -4.43
N SER A 186 -2.10 6.47 -3.49
CA SER A 186 -2.74 7.78 -3.36
C SER A 186 -1.72 8.88 -3.02
N ALA A 187 -0.77 8.60 -2.12
CA ALA A 187 0.31 9.54 -1.79
C ALA A 187 1.21 9.79 -3.00
N GLN A 188 1.45 8.78 -3.86
CA GLN A 188 2.21 8.94 -5.09
C GLN A 188 1.50 9.86 -6.09
N ASP A 189 0.16 9.82 -6.11
CA ASP A 189 -0.69 10.70 -6.92
C ASP A 189 -0.91 12.08 -6.30
N GLY A 190 -0.30 12.37 -5.14
CA GLY A 190 -0.50 13.61 -4.40
C GLY A 190 -1.85 13.72 -3.70
N ARG A 191 -2.54 12.60 -3.49
CA ARG A 191 -3.86 12.51 -2.87
C ARG A 191 -3.78 11.94 -1.46
N THR A 192 -4.67 12.42 -0.58
CA THR A 192 -4.89 11.82 0.75
C THR A 192 -6.19 11.02 0.74
N VAL A 193 -6.15 9.79 1.24
CA VAL A 193 -7.34 8.92 1.31
C VAL A 193 -8.21 9.29 2.50
N ALA A 194 -9.50 9.51 2.27
CA ALA A 194 -10.52 9.62 3.28
C ALA A 194 -11.52 8.45 3.14
N THR A 195 -11.55 7.54 4.10
CA THR A 195 -12.56 6.47 4.14
C THR A 195 -13.79 6.98 4.86
N VAL A 196 -14.93 6.97 4.16
CA VAL A 196 -16.21 7.51 4.64
C VAL A 196 -17.19 6.37 4.85
N TYR A 197 -17.58 6.16 6.09
CA TYR A 197 -18.58 5.16 6.48
C TYR A 197 -19.95 5.80 6.58
N THR A 198 -20.94 5.24 5.88
CA THR A 198 -22.32 5.75 5.82
C THR A 198 -23.32 4.59 5.78
N ALA A 199 -24.55 4.81 6.25
CA ALA A 199 -25.61 3.81 6.16
C ALA A 199 -26.13 3.61 4.72
N ALA A 200 -25.99 4.61 3.85
CA ALA A 200 -26.47 4.61 2.48
C ALA A 200 -25.48 5.37 1.57
N PRO A 201 -25.52 5.12 0.24
CA PRO A 201 -24.67 5.84 -0.70
C PRO A 201 -24.84 7.36 -0.58
N ILE A 202 -23.73 8.08 -0.63
CA ILE A 202 -23.69 9.54 -0.62
C ILE A 202 -24.01 10.04 -2.04
N ALA A 203 -24.85 11.05 -2.15
CA ALA A 203 -25.10 11.70 -3.43
C ALA A 203 -23.84 12.45 -3.91
N VAL A 204 -23.61 12.51 -5.22
CA VAL A 204 -22.43 13.14 -5.84
C VAL A 204 -22.18 14.55 -5.33
N ALA A 205 -23.24 15.35 -5.20
CA ALA A 205 -23.13 16.73 -4.68
C ALA A 205 -22.70 16.80 -3.20
N GLN A 206 -23.05 15.81 -2.40
CA GLN A 206 -22.62 15.71 -1.01
C GLN A 206 -21.16 15.23 -0.91
N GLU A 207 -20.77 14.28 -1.75
CA GLU A 207 -19.41 13.81 -1.84
C GLU A 207 -18.45 14.94 -2.25
N THR A 208 -18.82 15.74 -3.26
CA THR A 208 -18.02 16.90 -3.68
C THR A 208 -17.83 17.89 -2.52
N ARG A 209 -18.92 18.25 -1.82
CA ARG A 209 -18.82 19.15 -0.66
C ARG A 209 -17.95 18.58 0.47
N LEU A 210 -18.05 17.29 0.72
CA LEU A 210 -17.22 16.61 1.72
C LEU A 210 -15.75 16.64 1.32
N ARG A 211 -15.44 16.33 0.05
CA ARG A 211 -14.09 16.39 -0.50
C ARG A 211 -13.48 17.78 -0.35
N ASP A 212 -14.23 18.84 -0.74
CA ASP A 212 -13.77 20.22 -0.64
C ASP A 212 -13.52 20.64 0.82
N ALA A 213 -14.40 20.24 1.74
CA ALA A 213 -14.25 20.52 3.17
C ALA A 213 -13.02 19.81 3.76
N LEU A 214 -12.80 18.56 3.39
CA LEU A 214 -11.61 17.80 3.82
C LEU A 214 -10.33 18.36 3.20
N ALA A 215 -10.33 18.72 1.91
CA ALA A 215 -9.21 19.36 1.23
C ALA A 215 -8.82 20.69 1.89
N SER A 216 -9.82 21.49 2.27
CA SER A 216 -9.59 22.75 3.00
C SER A 216 -8.98 22.54 4.39
N ARG A 217 -9.30 21.43 5.07
CA ARG A 217 -8.84 21.14 6.43
C ARG A 217 -7.50 20.46 6.49
N TYR A 218 -7.25 19.49 5.58
CA TYR A 218 -6.06 18.64 5.60
C TYR A 218 -5.03 19.03 4.54
N GLY A 219 -5.41 19.86 3.58
CA GLY A 219 -4.59 20.25 2.44
C GLY A 219 -4.55 19.15 1.35
N GLY A 220 -4.15 19.55 0.13
CA GLY A 220 -3.99 18.62 -0.99
C GLY A 220 -5.31 18.11 -1.59
N GLU A 221 -5.21 17.19 -2.52
CA GLU A 221 -6.36 16.49 -3.09
C GLU A 221 -6.80 15.34 -2.19
N ILE A 222 -8.13 15.20 -2.02
CA ILE A 222 -8.72 14.13 -1.21
C ILE A 222 -9.39 13.11 -2.12
N SER A 223 -9.00 11.84 -1.95
CA SER A 223 -9.70 10.69 -2.53
C SER A 223 -10.70 10.14 -1.51
N ILE A 224 -11.98 10.06 -1.88
CA ILE A 224 -13.04 9.55 -0.98
C ILE A 224 -13.32 8.09 -1.31
N ASN A 225 -13.10 7.21 -0.34
CA ASN A 225 -13.45 5.81 -0.37
C ASN A 225 -14.71 5.58 0.48
N GLN A 226 -15.85 5.31 -0.15
CA GLN A 226 -17.11 5.10 0.55
C GLN A 226 -17.28 3.64 1.00
N VAL A 227 -17.62 3.45 2.26
CA VAL A 227 -18.01 2.17 2.86
C VAL A 227 -19.46 2.26 3.34
N ILE A 228 -20.32 1.40 2.78
CA ILE A 228 -21.69 1.28 3.30
C ILE A 228 -21.63 0.40 4.55
N ASP A 229 -21.95 1.01 5.69
CA ASP A 229 -21.97 0.38 7.01
C ASP A 229 -23.33 0.65 7.68
N PRO A 230 -24.24 -0.34 7.71
CA PRO A 230 -25.56 -0.18 8.31
C PRO A 230 -25.53 0.14 9.81
N THR A 231 -24.39 -0.08 10.48
CA THR A 231 -24.26 0.25 11.92
C THR A 231 -24.09 1.73 12.18
N VAL A 232 -23.75 2.52 11.17
CA VAL A 232 -23.71 3.99 11.25
C VAL A 232 -25.13 4.54 11.26
N VAL A 233 -25.65 4.86 12.45
CA VAL A 233 -27.00 5.39 12.61
C VAL A 233 -27.02 6.87 12.27
N GLY A 234 -27.30 7.18 11.00
CA GLY A 234 -27.39 8.55 10.47
C GLY A 234 -26.09 9.34 10.52
N GLY A 235 -25.91 10.25 9.59
CA GLY A 235 -24.66 10.98 9.43
C GLY A 235 -23.57 10.15 8.75
N LEU A 236 -22.31 10.50 9.03
CA LEU A 236 -21.13 9.83 8.45
C LEU A 236 -19.98 9.81 9.46
N ARG A 237 -19.12 8.80 9.34
CA ARG A 237 -17.83 8.73 10.01
C ARG A 237 -16.74 8.77 8.96
N VAL A 238 -15.78 9.67 9.11
CA VAL A 238 -14.62 9.81 8.20
C VAL A 238 -13.38 9.39 8.93
N GLN A 239 -12.59 8.54 8.30
CA GLN A 239 -11.23 8.23 8.72
C GLN A 239 -10.26 8.77 7.67
N ILE A 240 -9.31 9.58 8.09
CA ILE A 240 -8.27 10.15 7.24
C ILE A 240 -6.94 10.06 8.00
N ALA A 241 -6.01 9.30 7.46
CA ALA A 241 -4.79 8.90 8.19
C ALA A 241 -5.14 8.35 9.59
N ASP A 242 -4.60 8.95 10.66
CA ASP A 242 -4.85 8.56 12.05
C ASP A 242 -6.07 9.29 12.66
N ASP A 243 -6.66 10.26 11.93
CA ASP A 243 -7.80 11.04 12.42
C ASP A 243 -9.12 10.35 12.11
N VAL A 244 -10.00 10.30 13.12
CA VAL A 244 -11.38 9.83 12.98
C VAL A 244 -12.35 10.96 13.34
N ILE A 245 -13.15 11.38 12.37
CA ILE A 245 -14.22 12.37 12.56
C ILE A 245 -15.55 11.62 12.56
N ASP A 246 -16.16 11.48 13.72
CA ASP A 246 -17.48 10.84 13.85
C ASP A 246 -18.59 11.87 13.92
N GLY A 247 -19.29 12.06 12.81
CA GLY A 247 -20.46 12.93 12.68
C GLY A 247 -21.81 12.18 12.79
N SER A 248 -21.79 10.93 13.26
CA SER A 248 -23.00 10.12 13.40
C SER A 248 -23.94 10.66 14.47
N ILE A 249 -25.23 10.35 14.35
CA ILE A 249 -26.24 10.68 15.38
C ILE A 249 -25.88 9.97 16.70
N SER A 250 -25.33 8.76 16.64
CA SER A 250 -24.91 8.01 17.82
C SER A 250 -23.82 8.75 18.61
N ALA A 251 -22.81 9.30 17.93
CA ALA A 251 -21.75 10.10 18.56
C ALA A 251 -22.31 11.37 19.19
N ARG A 252 -23.19 12.08 18.49
CA ARG A 252 -23.84 13.29 19.03
C ARG A 252 -24.70 13.01 20.25
N LEU A 253 -25.41 11.88 20.27
CA LEU A 253 -26.18 11.45 21.43
C LEU A 253 -25.31 11.07 22.62
N ALA A 254 -24.17 10.43 22.36
CA ALA A 254 -23.19 10.11 23.40
C ALA A 254 -22.61 11.38 24.03
N ASP A 255 -22.22 12.37 23.21
CA ASP A 255 -21.75 13.68 23.66
C ASP A 255 -22.80 14.42 24.52
N LEU A 256 -24.07 14.40 24.10
CA LEU A 256 -25.15 15.01 24.84
C LEU A 256 -25.38 14.33 26.19
N ARG A 257 -25.35 12.98 26.23
CA ARG A 257 -25.45 12.22 27.51
C ARG A 257 -24.32 12.56 28.46
N GLN A 258 -23.10 12.67 27.96
CA GLN A 258 -21.94 13.02 28.76
C GLN A 258 -22.06 14.46 29.32
N LYS A 259 -22.51 15.42 28.51
CA LYS A 259 -22.72 16.81 28.94
C LYS A 259 -23.88 16.98 29.93
N LEU A 260 -24.83 16.06 29.93
CA LEU A 260 -25.98 16.11 30.89
C LEU A 260 -25.65 15.35 32.19
N ALA A 261 -24.59 14.54 32.21
CA ALA A 261 -24.15 13.78 33.37
C ALA A 261 -22.99 14.47 34.14
N SER A 262 -22.43 15.53 33.60
CA SER A 262 -21.40 16.40 34.20
C SER A 262 -22.04 17.69 34.74
#